data_341022714cec05243567669b331a569e
#
_entry.id   341022714cec05243567669b331a569e
#
_cell.length_a   1.000
_cell.length_b   1.000
_cell.length_c   1.000
_cell.angle_alpha   90.00
_cell.angle_beta   90.00
_cell.angle_gamma   90.00
#
_symmetry.space_group_name_H-M   'P 1'
#
loop_
_entity.id
_entity.type
_entity.pdbx_description
1 polymer ?
#
loop_
_entity_poly.entity_id
_entity_poly.type
_entity_poly.pdbx_seq_one_letter_code
_entity_poly.pdbx_strand_id
1 'polypeptide(L)'
;MKKTVQQLAAWLNIEDQSFGDVVVTGVSIDTRTIEQGDLFIPFRGEQTNGHRFVEKAFEQGAVASLWLKDEPNPPANVPLIFVDDAEEALQQMARAYRAEHNATFIGITGSNGKTSSKDILAGALAPFYKVQKTIENFNNQLCLPITILQLDEDTEISV
;
A
#
# COMPACT_ATOMS: atom_id res chain seq x y z
N MET A 1 -2.27 -7.76 -3.92
CA MET A 1 -1.90 -7.07 -5.19
C MET A 1 -0.70 -7.78 -5.80
N LYS A 2 -0.58 -7.82 -7.15
CA LYS A 2 0.62 -8.29 -7.85
C LYS A 2 0.86 -7.39 -9.07
N LYS A 3 1.82 -6.46 -8.97
CA LYS A 3 2.11 -5.46 -9.99
C LYS A 3 3.62 -5.26 -10.12
N THR A 4 4.08 -4.91 -11.31
CA THR A 4 5.50 -4.55 -11.51
C THR A 4 5.77 -3.10 -11.07
N VAL A 5 7.03 -2.81 -10.74
CA VAL A 5 7.46 -1.43 -10.45
C VAL A 5 7.10 -0.48 -11.59
N GLN A 6 7.22 -0.92 -12.86
CA GLN A 6 6.82 -0.14 -14.03
C GLN A 6 5.31 0.18 -14.04
N GLN A 7 4.45 -0.78 -13.64
CA GLN A 7 3.01 -0.55 -13.55
C GLN A 7 2.66 0.43 -12.43
N LEU A 8 3.32 0.32 -11.27
CA LEU A 8 3.15 1.27 -10.17
C LEU A 8 3.59 2.68 -10.58
N ALA A 9 4.73 2.80 -11.27
CA ALA A 9 5.22 4.06 -11.79
C ALA A 9 4.26 4.67 -12.83
N ALA A 10 3.68 3.85 -13.71
CA ALA A 10 2.67 4.30 -14.67
C ALA A 10 1.43 4.87 -13.97
N TRP A 11 0.97 4.27 -12.87
CA TRP A 11 -0.12 4.83 -12.07
C TRP A 11 0.21 6.19 -11.47
N LEU A 12 1.49 6.48 -11.26
CA LEU A 12 2.01 7.77 -10.76
C LEU A 12 2.40 8.75 -11.89
N ASN A 13 2.12 8.40 -13.16
CA ASN A 13 2.52 9.17 -14.35
C ASN A 13 4.05 9.32 -14.49
N ILE A 14 4.79 8.31 -14.09
CA ILE A 14 6.24 8.21 -14.22
C ILE A 14 6.55 7.24 -15.36
N GLU A 15 7.18 7.74 -16.43
CA GLU A 15 7.31 6.99 -17.70
C GLU A 15 8.46 5.98 -17.71
N ASP A 16 9.56 6.27 -17.05
CA ASP A 16 10.77 5.43 -17.12
C ASP A 16 11.25 5.04 -15.71
N GLN A 17 11.40 3.75 -15.50
CA GLN A 17 11.87 3.18 -14.26
C GLN A 17 12.97 2.16 -14.46
N SER A 18 14.12 2.41 -13.85
CA SER A 18 15.10 1.38 -13.59
C SER A 18 14.45 0.28 -12.74
N PHE A 19 14.74 -0.98 -13.02
CA PHE A 19 14.12 -2.11 -12.30
C PHE A 19 12.62 -2.29 -12.53
N GLY A 20 12.09 -1.85 -13.66
CA GLY A 20 10.64 -1.88 -13.96
C GLY A 20 10.01 -3.27 -13.87
N ASP A 21 10.77 -4.35 -14.12
CA ASP A 21 10.28 -5.75 -14.09
C ASP A 21 10.15 -6.33 -12.67
N VAL A 22 10.63 -5.64 -11.63
CA VAL A 22 10.52 -6.10 -10.24
C VAL A 22 9.04 -6.16 -9.85
N VAL A 23 8.61 -7.33 -9.34
CA VAL A 23 7.22 -7.58 -8.95
C VAL A 23 7.01 -7.22 -7.49
N VAL A 24 6.03 -6.38 -7.25
CA VAL A 24 5.55 -5.96 -5.92
C VAL A 24 4.26 -6.73 -5.61
N THR A 25 4.17 -7.30 -4.41
CA THR A 25 3.03 -8.12 -3.98
C THR A 25 2.23 -7.52 -2.83
N GLY A 26 2.73 -6.49 -2.18
CA GLY A 26 2.08 -5.78 -1.09
C GLY A 26 2.67 -4.40 -0.87
N VAL A 27 2.22 -3.72 0.17
CA VAL A 27 2.76 -2.42 0.59
C VAL A 27 2.91 -2.40 2.11
N SER A 28 3.97 -1.77 2.61
CA SER A 28 4.17 -1.53 4.03
C SER A 28 4.73 -0.13 4.29
N ILE A 29 4.32 0.46 5.40
CA ILE A 29 4.82 1.76 5.90
C ILE A 29 5.68 1.60 7.17
N ASP A 30 5.79 0.37 7.67
CA ASP A 30 6.53 0.04 8.89
C ASP A 30 7.46 -1.15 8.65
N THR A 31 8.75 -0.97 8.90
CA THR A 31 9.74 -2.03 8.69
C THR A 31 9.48 -3.28 9.53
N ARG A 32 8.73 -3.19 10.62
CA ARG A 32 8.38 -4.32 11.48
C ARG A 32 7.33 -5.25 10.89
N THR A 33 6.57 -4.76 9.91
CA THR A 33 5.46 -5.47 9.26
C THR A 33 5.71 -5.78 7.79
N ILE A 34 6.94 -5.55 7.31
CA ILE A 34 7.32 -5.85 5.93
C ILE A 34 7.25 -7.35 5.68
N GLU A 35 6.60 -7.71 4.59
CA GLU A 35 6.61 -9.06 4.04
C GLU A 35 7.45 -9.13 2.77
N GLN A 36 7.84 -10.35 2.39
CA GLN A 36 8.61 -10.56 1.17
C GLN A 36 7.83 -10.11 -0.06
N GLY A 37 8.39 -9.19 -0.82
CA GLY A 37 7.75 -8.65 -2.03
C GLY A 37 7.05 -7.31 -1.84
N ASP A 38 7.11 -6.70 -0.65
CA ASP A 38 6.48 -5.42 -0.37
C ASP A 38 7.17 -4.23 -1.07
N LEU A 39 6.37 -3.24 -1.42
CA LEU A 39 6.79 -1.86 -1.63
C LEU A 39 6.84 -1.15 -0.27
N PHE A 40 7.98 -0.66 0.13
CA PHE A 40 8.10 0.16 1.32
C PHE A 40 7.79 1.63 1.01
N ILE A 41 6.97 2.26 1.86
CA ILE A 41 6.57 3.67 1.70
C ILE A 41 7.04 4.45 2.93
N PRO A 42 8.19 5.14 2.84
CA PRO A 42 8.71 5.94 3.94
C PRO A 42 7.94 7.25 4.08
N PHE A 43 7.49 7.57 5.29
CA PHE A 43 6.92 8.86 5.63
C PHE A 43 7.88 9.67 6.49
N ARG A 44 7.85 11.00 6.32
CA ARG A 44 8.48 11.94 7.24
C ARG A 44 7.52 12.22 8.40
N GLY A 45 7.85 11.71 9.59
CA GLY A 45 7.14 12.04 10.82
C GLY A 45 7.80 13.21 11.57
N GLU A 46 7.12 13.73 12.59
CA GLU A 46 7.63 14.82 13.41
C GLU A 46 8.96 14.49 14.12
N GLN A 47 9.15 13.25 14.52
CA GLN A 47 10.35 12.80 15.27
C GLN A 47 11.26 11.88 14.48
N THR A 48 10.79 11.32 13.38
CA THR A 48 11.53 10.28 12.64
C THR A 48 11.28 10.39 11.15
N ASN A 49 12.36 10.35 10.36
CA ASN A 49 12.29 10.28 8.90
C ASN A 49 12.36 8.81 8.46
N GLY A 50 11.29 8.32 7.84
CA GLY A 50 11.16 6.95 7.36
C GLY A 50 12.20 6.53 6.32
N HIS A 51 12.77 7.49 5.56
CA HIS A 51 13.81 7.22 4.56
C HIS A 51 15.07 6.59 5.15
N ARG A 52 15.36 6.83 6.42
CA ARG A 52 16.47 6.19 7.15
C ARG A 52 16.34 4.67 7.27
N PHE A 53 15.13 4.15 7.09
CA PHE A 53 14.84 2.73 7.25
C PHE A 53 14.71 1.99 5.92
N VAL A 54 14.94 2.64 4.79
CA VAL A 54 14.78 2.03 3.47
C VAL A 54 15.74 0.85 3.29
N GLU A 55 17.03 0.98 3.63
CA GLU A 55 17.99 -0.14 3.56
C GLU A 55 17.53 -1.31 4.43
N LYS A 56 17.09 -1.04 5.66
CA LYS A 56 16.55 -2.07 6.56
C LYS A 56 15.27 -2.70 5.99
N ALA A 57 14.44 -1.93 5.30
CA ALA A 57 13.24 -2.46 4.64
C ALA A 57 13.62 -3.51 3.57
N PHE A 58 14.63 -3.24 2.76
CA PHE A 58 15.14 -4.22 1.79
C PHE A 58 15.73 -5.47 2.46
N GLU A 59 16.47 -5.32 3.56
CA GLU A 59 16.97 -6.47 4.35
C GLU A 59 15.83 -7.35 4.87
N GLN A 60 14.66 -6.79 5.13
CA GLN A 60 13.48 -7.48 5.66
C GLN A 60 12.52 -8.03 4.60
N GLY A 61 12.78 -7.76 3.33
CA GLY A 61 12.01 -8.36 2.24
C GLY A 61 11.31 -7.39 1.31
N ALA A 62 11.41 -6.07 1.55
CA ALA A 62 10.95 -5.11 0.56
C ALA A 62 11.71 -5.28 -0.76
N VAL A 63 11.03 -5.18 -1.88
CA VAL A 63 11.61 -5.32 -3.22
C VAL A 63 11.67 -3.99 -3.96
N ALA A 64 10.98 -2.97 -3.47
CA ALA A 64 11.01 -1.61 -3.98
C ALA A 64 10.69 -0.63 -2.85
N SER A 65 10.99 0.66 -3.05
CA SER A 65 10.58 1.72 -2.13
C SER A 65 10.17 2.98 -2.90
N LEU A 66 9.24 3.76 -2.34
CA LEU A 66 9.10 5.16 -2.72
C LEU A 66 10.28 5.94 -2.17
N TRP A 67 10.63 7.03 -2.85
CA TRP A 67 11.65 7.97 -2.39
C TRP A 67 11.21 9.39 -2.72
N LEU A 68 11.26 10.30 -1.77
CA LEU A 68 10.93 11.69 -2.02
C LEU A 68 12.05 12.35 -2.84
N LYS A 69 11.69 13.07 -3.88
CA LYS A 69 12.65 13.73 -4.79
C LYS A 69 13.56 14.74 -4.08
N ASP A 70 13.06 15.34 -2.99
CA ASP A 70 13.80 16.32 -2.18
C ASP A 70 14.60 15.68 -1.03
N GLU A 71 14.51 14.35 -0.85
CA GLU A 71 15.29 13.62 0.14
C GLU A 71 16.69 13.33 -0.38
N PRO A 72 17.75 13.75 0.34
CA PRO A 72 19.12 13.52 -0.10
C PRO A 72 19.56 12.06 0.06
N ASN A 73 20.62 11.70 -0.67
CA ASN A 73 21.33 10.43 -0.55
C ASN A 73 20.45 9.18 -0.76
N PRO A 74 19.76 9.05 -1.91
CA PRO A 74 19.02 7.84 -2.21
C PRO A 74 19.99 6.64 -2.24
N PRO A 75 19.60 5.48 -1.67
CA PRO A 75 20.42 4.28 -1.74
C PRO A 75 20.64 3.85 -3.19
N ALA A 76 21.86 3.45 -3.52
CA ALA A 76 22.23 3.02 -4.87
C ALA A 76 21.83 1.56 -5.13
N ASN A 77 21.54 1.25 -6.40
CA ASN A 77 21.30 -0.12 -6.87
C ASN A 77 20.09 -0.84 -6.24
N VAL A 78 19.11 -0.08 -5.76
CA VAL A 78 17.83 -0.60 -5.28
C VAL A 78 16.67 0.02 -6.05
N PRO A 79 15.55 -0.71 -6.24
CA PRO A 79 14.38 -0.20 -6.94
C PRO A 79 13.72 0.95 -6.16
N LEU A 80 13.87 2.17 -6.65
CA LEU A 80 13.26 3.37 -6.07
C LEU A 80 12.30 4.02 -7.07
N ILE A 81 11.12 4.41 -6.61
CA ILE A 81 10.16 5.22 -7.36
C ILE A 81 10.19 6.63 -6.74
N PHE A 82 10.67 7.61 -7.51
CA PHE A 82 10.81 8.98 -7.04
C PHE A 82 9.49 9.73 -7.14
N VAL A 83 9.01 10.25 -6.01
CA VAL A 83 7.73 10.96 -5.89
C VAL A 83 7.92 12.33 -5.21
N ASP A 84 6.98 13.23 -5.43
CA ASP A 84 6.98 14.54 -4.77
C ASP A 84 6.34 14.46 -3.37
N ASP A 85 5.32 13.62 -3.21
CA ASP A 85 4.61 13.38 -1.96
C ASP A 85 4.26 11.89 -1.81
N ALA A 86 4.62 11.29 -0.68
CA ALA A 86 4.41 9.86 -0.45
C ALA A 86 2.95 9.52 -0.14
N GLU A 87 2.20 10.42 0.52
CA GLU A 87 0.79 10.22 0.82
C GLU A 87 -0.05 10.33 -0.45
N GLU A 88 0.20 11.34 -1.26
CA GLU A 88 -0.47 11.49 -2.56
C GLU A 88 -0.19 10.31 -3.48
N ALA A 89 1.06 9.85 -3.55
CA ALA A 89 1.46 8.68 -4.33
C ALA A 89 0.73 7.42 -3.85
N LEU A 90 0.66 7.18 -2.54
CA LEU A 90 -0.07 6.06 -1.95
C LEU A 90 -1.56 6.10 -2.32
N GLN A 91 -2.20 7.26 -2.21
CA GLN A 91 -3.61 7.44 -2.57
C GLN A 91 -3.85 7.24 -4.07
N GLN A 92 -2.96 7.72 -4.92
CA GLN A 92 -3.06 7.59 -6.38
C GLN A 92 -2.92 6.12 -6.79
N MET A 93 -1.95 5.39 -6.25
CA MET A 93 -1.81 3.95 -6.48
C MET A 93 -3.05 3.17 -6.02
N ALA A 94 -3.61 3.49 -4.85
CA ALA A 94 -4.80 2.84 -4.35
C ALA A 94 -6.03 3.10 -5.23
N ARG A 95 -6.20 4.31 -5.74
CA ARG A 95 -7.27 4.64 -6.70
C ARG A 95 -7.13 3.86 -8.00
N ALA A 96 -5.91 3.78 -8.54
CA ALA A 96 -5.64 3.04 -9.76
C ALA A 96 -5.89 1.53 -9.58
N TYR A 97 -5.39 0.95 -8.50
CA TYR A 97 -5.61 -0.46 -8.21
C TYR A 97 -7.10 -0.79 -7.99
N ARG A 98 -7.82 0.08 -7.24
CA ARG A 98 -9.27 -0.06 -7.07
C ARG A 98 -10.02 -0.04 -8.40
N ALA A 99 -9.61 0.81 -9.33
CA ALA A 99 -10.26 0.91 -10.65
C ALA A 99 -10.05 -0.34 -11.52
N GLU A 100 -8.93 -1.05 -11.33
CA GLU A 100 -8.62 -2.30 -12.01
C GLU A 100 -9.20 -3.55 -11.29
N HIS A 101 -9.60 -3.42 -10.02
CA HIS A 101 -10.05 -4.53 -9.19
C HIS A 101 -11.55 -4.74 -9.31
N ASN A 102 -11.98 -5.99 -9.46
CA ASN A 102 -13.41 -6.34 -9.64
C ASN A 102 -14.19 -6.49 -8.33
N ALA A 103 -13.57 -6.29 -7.16
CA ALA A 103 -14.25 -6.40 -5.87
C ALA A 103 -15.33 -5.33 -5.68
N THR A 104 -16.37 -5.69 -4.95
CA THR A 104 -17.34 -4.74 -4.40
C THR A 104 -16.77 -4.11 -3.12
N PHE A 105 -16.66 -2.79 -3.08
CA PHE A 105 -16.17 -2.05 -1.93
C PHE A 105 -17.32 -1.52 -1.08
N ILE A 106 -17.34 -1.89 0.21
CA ILE A 106 -18.34 -1.45 1.17
C ILE A 106 -17.66 -0.59 2.23
N GLY A 107 -17.95 0.71 2.21
CA GLY A 107 -17.45 1.67 3.19
C GLY A 107 -18.41 1.81 4.38
N ILE A 108 -17.91 1.71 5.60
CA ILE A 108 -18.68 1.93 6.83
C ILE A 108 -18.21 3.22 7.49
N THR A 109 -19.13 4.15 7.65
CA THR A 109 -18.89 5.43 8.32
C THR A 109 -19.78 5.60 9.54
N GLY A 110 -19.38 6.46 10.47
CA GLY A 110 -20.14 6.74 11.69
C GLY A 110 -19.21 7.18 12.84
N SER A 111 -19.78 7.80 13.87
CA SER A 111 -19.05 8.20 15.07
C SER A 111 -18.72 7.01 15.98
N ASN A 112 -19.61 6.02 16.07
CA ASN A 112 -19.45 4.82 16.87
C ASN A 112 -19.81 3.55 16.08
N GLY A 113 -19.30 2.39 16.52
CA GLY A 113 -19.73 1.08 16.03
C GLY A 113 -19.14 0.67 14.66
N LYS A 114 -18.26 1.47 14.03
CA LYS A 114 -17.66 1.14 12.73
C LYS A 114 -16.96 -0.23 12.72
N THR A 115 -16.12 -0.50 13.71
CA THR A 115 -15.38 -1.77 13.82
C THR A 115 -16.31 -2.95 13.97
N SER A 116 -17.29 -2.85 14.90
CA SER A 116 -18.28 -3.92 15.12
C SER A 116 -19.14 -4.17 13.89
N SER A 117 -19.60 -3.11 13.21
CA SER A 117 -20.38 -3.23 11.99
C SER A 117 -19.58 -3.86 10.85
N LYS A 118 -18.31 -3.49 10.71
CA LYS A 118 -17.37 -4.09 9.74
C LYS A 118 -17.21 -5.60 10.01
N ASP A 119 -16.97 -5.98 11.26
CA ASP A 119 -16.73 -7.38 11.61
C ASP A 119 -17.99 -8.24 11.45
N ILE A 120 -19.16 -7.73 11.83
CA ILE A 120 -20.45 -8.40 11.64
C ILE A 120 -20.74 -8.57 10.13
N LEU A 121 -20.58 -7.52 9.34
CA LEU A 121 -20.85 -7.58 7.91
C LEU A 121 -19.89 -8.54 7.20
N ALA A 122 -18.60 -8.46 7.48
CA ALA A 122 -17.62 -9.36 6.91
C ALA A 122 -17.92 -10.82 7.30
N GLY A 123 -18.28 -11.09 8.55
CA GLY A 123 -18.67 -12.42 9.01
C GLY A 123 -19.94 -12.95 8.36
N ALA A 124 -20.92 -12.10 8.11
CA ALA A 124 -22.17 -12.47 7.45
C ALA A 124 -21.97 -12.80 5.95
N LEU A 125 -21.01 -12.14 5.29
CA LEU A 125 -20.72 -12.33 3.86
C LEU A 125 -19.72 -13.46 3.58
N ALA A 126 -18.81 -13.74 4.52
CA ALA A 126 -17.74 -14.73 4.35
C ALA A 126 -18.18 -16.15 3.94
N PRO A 127 -19.36 -16.66 4.34
CA PRO A 127 -19.83 -17.98 3.86
C PRO A 127 -20.15 -18.03 2.35
N PHE A 128 -20.35 -16.87 1.71
CA PHE A 128 -20.84 -16.77 0.34
C PHE A 128 -19.83 -16.15 -0.63
N TYR A 129 -18.88 -15.34 -0.11
CA TYR A 129 -17.94 -14.55 -0.90
C TYR A 129 -16.55 -14.59 -0.29
N LYS A 130 -15.52 -14.40 -1.11
CA LYS A 130 -14.18 -14.13 -0.61
C LYS A 130 -14.13 -12.68 -0.11
N VAL A 131 -14.27 -12.53 1.21
CA VAL A 131 -14.32 -11.23 1.89
C VAL A 131 -12.97 -10.88 2.48
N GLN A 132 -12.49 -9.68 2.21
CA GLN A 132 -11.34 -9.08 2.87
C GLN A 132 -11.77 -7.81 3.60
N LYS A 133 -11.33 -7.64 4.83
CA LYS A 133 -11.69 -6.48 5.66
C LYS A 133 -10.44 -5.74 6.09
N THR A 134 -10.59 -4.47 6.43
CA THR A 134 -9.53 -3.68 7.05
C THR A 134 -9.04 -4.37 8.33
N ILE A 135 -7.73 -4.68 8.39
CA ILE A 135 -7.15 -5.52 9.45
C ILE A 135 -6.99 -4.73 10.75
N GLU A 136 -6.72 -3.43 10.70
CA GLU A 136 -6.48 -2.62 11.89
C GLU A 136 -7.24 -1.29 11.90
N ASN A 137 -7.42 -0.77 13.12
CA ASN A 137 -8.01 0.53 13.39
C ASN A 137 -6.95 1.66 13.23
N PHE A 138 -6.18 1.65 12.16
CA PHE A 138 -5.42 2.84 11.80
C PHE A 138 -6.41 3.95 11.47
N ASN A 139 -6.60 4.83 12.41
CA ASN A 139 -7.56 5.93 12.31
C ASN A 139 -6.95 7.13 11.57
N ASN A 140 -6.13 6.86 10.54
CA ASN A 140 -5.50 7.89 9.74
C ASN A 140 -5.81 7.71 8.24
N GLN A 141 -5.53 8.74 7.46
CA GLN A 141 -5.78 8.80 6.02
C GLN A 141 -5.02 7.73 5.22
N LEU A 142 -4.03 7.06 5.82
CA LEU A 142 -3.19 6.06 5.18
C LEU A 142 -3.80 4.66 5.21
N CYS A 143 -4.71 4.39 6.16
CA CYS A 143 -5.27 3.06 6.38
C CYS A 143 -6.08 2.55 5.18
N LEU A 144 -6.96 3.38 4.64
CA LEU A 144 -7.81 2.99 3.53
C LEU A 144 -7.00 2.68 2.25
N PRO A 145 -6.06 3.54 1.81
CA PRO A 145 -5.20 3.24 0.68
C PRO A 145 -4.39 1.95 0.85
N ILE A 146 -3.80 1.73 2.04
CA ILE A 146 -3.04 0.51 2.33
C ILE A 146 -3.94 -0.72 2.24
N THR A 147 -5.13 -0.68 2.85
CA THR A 147 -6.10 -1.79 2.79
C THR A 147 -6.45 -2.15 1.34
N ILE A 148 -6.69 -1.15 0.49
CA ILE A 148 -6.98 -1.37 -0.93
C ILE A 148 -5.81 -2.04 -1.64
N LEU A 149 -4.59 -1.55 -1.45
CA LEU A 149 -3.39 -2.10 -2.11
C LEU A 149 -3.00 -3.49 -1.58
N GLN A 150 -3.46 -3.89 -0.41
CA GLN A 150 -3.25 -5.22 0.15
C GLN A 150 -4.32 -6.24 -0.27
N LEU A 151 -5.33 -5.85 -1.05
CA LEU A 151 -6.35 -6.79 -1.52
C LEU A 151 -5.74 -7.87 -2.41
N ASP A 152 -6.17 -9.10 -2.17
CA ASP A 152 -5.89 -10.23 -3.04
C ASP A 152 -6.65 -10.07 -4.37
N GLU A 153 -6.07 -10.58 -5.45
CA GLU A 153 -6.66 -10.46 -6.79
C GLU A 153 -8.03 -11.14 -6.93
N ASP A 154 -8.30 -12.13 -6.10
CA ASP A 154 -9.54 -12.90 -6.07
C ASP A 154 -10.52 -12.46 -4.96
N THR A 155 -10.26 -11.36 -4.27
CA THR A 155 -11.20 -10.75 -3.33
C THR A 155 -12.45 -10.29 -4.07
N GLU A 156 -13.63 -10.75 -3.60
CA GLU A 156 -14.93 -10.38 -4.17
C GLU A 156 -15.56 -9.20 -3.44
N ILE A 157 -15.36 -9.11 -2.13
CA ILE A 157 -15.90 -8.03 -1.30
C ILE A 157 -14.82 -7.50 -0.36
N SER A 158 -14.64 -6.18 -0.34
CA SER A 158 -13.80 -5.46 0.62
C SER A 158 -14.67 -4.61 1.56
N VAL A 159 -14.50 -4.79 2.89
CA VAL A 159 -15.28 -4.06 3.91
C VAL A 159 -14.36 -3.22 4.79
#